data_1843b84ca63e65ca0b8c24cca9f9ba73
#
_entry.id   1843b84ca63e65ca0b8c24cca9f9ba73
#
_cell.length_a   1.000
_cell.length_b   1.000
_cell.length_c   1.000
_cell.angle_alpha   90.00
_cell.angle_beta   90.00
_cell.angle_gamma   90.00
#
_symmetry.space_group_name_H-M   'P 1'
#
loop_
_entity.id
_entity.type
_entity.pdbx_description
1 polymer ?
#
loop_
_entity_poly.entity_id
_entity_poly.type
_entity_poly.pdbx_seq_one_letter_code
_entity_poly.pdbx_strand_id
1 'polypeptide(L)'
;MDVEIGVRKTEMDFDIAIVGSGFGGSILGMIARRLGYRVLLIERGSHPRFAIGESTSPLFNLLLEETAERYELPVLRILSAYGSWQRTYPHVACGLKRGFTFFEHIEGRRCNASANPASQLMVAASPCDEVADTHWYRADVDALLVEEAQQMGVEYTDRTDLVRLQQQPGGGWRLEGERLGKPMAVSCRFLVDASGPRGFLARAFAIPNKGFSNYPKTQAVYTHFTGVKRCESVPDFVLPHPEPYPMDDAAVHHLFDCGWVWVLRFNNGVISAGAALDETLALQLEVAADPEGGWKRLLARHPSLQTLFDEAQPIRPFVFVPSLTWRSQSVVGERWVMLPSAMASIDPLFSTGFPLNLLGILRLAAIWEHGLEEPSLSHALTAYAEVALAEADFTARYVAACRKAMRCFPVFAALSMFYFAAASFSEMARRLHCPHLATRYLAEDRKDLMAGWARCEAMLDAVLEQPNPAALSCFEQAVAEAIERLNIAGLCDPHKLNRYGVDFEDVIRGAEKLGFTPEAMRESIKTAPWAQGS
;
A
#
# COMPACT_ATOMS: atom_id res chain seq x y z
N MET A 1 -32.88 50.22 19.19
CA MET A 1 -32.14 49.36 20.15
C MET A 1 -32.08 47.97 19.54
N ASP A 2 -31.13 47.82 18.65
CA ASP A 2 -30.90 46.52 18.01
C ASP A 2 -30.09 45.67 19.00
N VAL A 3 -30.71 44.60 19.49
CA VAL A 3 -30.04 43.60 20.32
C VAL A 3 -29.28 42.69 19.35
N GLU A 4 -27.96 42.90 19.20
CA GLU A 4 -27.08 41.92 18.62
C GLU A 4 -27.14 40.66 19.50
N ILE A 5 -27.83 39.64 19.01
CA ILE A 5 -27.77 38.30 19.58
C ILE A 5 -26.40 37.73 19.18
N GLY A 6 -25.41 37.99 20.02
CA GLY A 6 -24.12 37.36 19.89
C GLY A 6 -24.29 35.82 19.95
N VAL A 7 -24.14 35.15 18.81
CA VAL A 7 -24.06 33.70 18.76
C VAL A 7 -22.83 33.31 19.58
N ARG A 8 -23.02 32.85 20.82
CA ARG A 8 -21.93 32.22 21.59
C ARG A 8 -21.41 31.07 20.76
N LYS A 9 -20.16 31.18 20.26
CA LYS A 9 -19.43 30.02 19.71
C LYS A 9 -19.46 28.93 20.80
N THR A 10 -20.22 27.88 20.59
CA THR A 10 -20.17 26.71 21.46
C THR A 10 -18.75 26.19 21.44
N GLU A 11 -18.12 26.10 22.60
CA GLU A 11 -16.76 25.54 22.73
C GLU A 11 -16.83 24.09 22.32
N MET A 12 -16.04 23.69 21.29
CA MET A 12 -15.96 22.31 20.83
C MET A 12 -15.04 21.52 21.77
N ASP A 13 -15.38 20.26 22.05
CA ASP A 13 -14.59 19.40 22.93
C ASP A 13 -13.20 19.14 22.32
N PHE A 14 -13.14 18.96 20.98
CA PHE A 14 -11.92 18.70 20.23
C PHE A 14 -11.78 19.59 19.00
N ASP A 15 -10.55 19.81 18.57
CA ASP A 15 -10.29 20.46 17.30
C ASP A 15 -10.47 19.45 16.16
N ILE A 16 -9.99 18.22 16.34
CA ILE A 16 -10.04 17.15 15.34
C ILE A 16 -10.53 15.85 15.98
N ALA A 17 -11.51 15.20 15.36
CA ALA A 17 -11.89 13.83 15.65
C ALA A 17 -11.50 12.92 14.47
N ILE A 18 -10.83 11.81 14.74
CA ILE A 18 -10.37 10.82 13.76
C ILE A 18 -11.09 9.52 14.06
N VAL A 19 -11.83 8.99 13.09
CA VAL A 19 -12.55 7.72 13.20
C VAL A 19 -11.72 6.61 12.54
N GLY A 20 -11.25 5.67 13.35
CA GLY A 20 -10.37 4.56 12.98
C GLY A 20 -8.95 4.76 13.49
N SER A 21 -8.48 3.83 14.34
CA SER A 21 -7.17 3.85 14.99
C SER A 21 -6.18 2.85 14.39
N GLY A 22 -6.33 2.48 13.11
CA GLY A 22 -5.26 1.83 12.37
C GLY A 22 -4.08 2.79 12.16
N PHE A 23 -2.99 2.31 11.55
CA PHE A 23 -1.77 3.10 11.38
C PHE A 23 -2.03 4.52 10.83
N GLY A 24 -2.94 4.66 9.85
CA GLY A 24 -3.21 5.97 9.24
C GLY A 24 -3.83 6.96 10.23
N GLY A 25 -4.82 6.53 11.01
CA GLY A 25 -5.46 7.39 12.02
C GLY A 25 -4.52 7.73 13.17
N SER A 26 -3.73 6.76 13.64
CA SER A 26 -2.77 6.97 14.72
C SER A 26 -1.63 7.92 14.31
N ILE A 27 -1.02 7.73 13.13
CA ILE A 27 0.03 8.62 12.61
C ILE A 27 -0.52 10.05 12.43
N LEU A 28 -1.70 10.19 11.81
CA LEU A 28 -2.32 11.51 11.63
C LEU A 28 -2.65 12.16 12.98
N GLY A 29 -3.12 11.37 13.97
CA GLY A 29 -3.38 11.85 15.32
C GLY A 29 -2.12 12.41 16.01
N MET A 30 -1.00 11.71 15.91
CA MET A 30 0.29 12.17 16.42
C MET A 30 0.74 13.47 15.74
N ILE A 31 0.66 13.55 14.41
CA ILE A 31 0.98 14.77 13.66
C ILE A 31 0.10 15.94 14.11
N ALA A 32 -1.20 15.73 14.21
CA ALA A 32 -2.14 16.77 14.64
C ALA A 32 -1.82 17.27 16.06
N ARG A 33 -1.41 16.39 16.97
CA ARG A 33 -0.93 16.79 18.31
C ARG A 33 0.34 17.64 18.26
N ARG A 34 1.31 17.28 17.38
CA ARG A 34 2.52 18.11 17.16
C ARG A 34 2.19 19.50 16.61
N LEU A 35 1.13 19.60 15.82
CA LEU A 35 0.62 20.89 15.33
C LEU A 35 -0.21 21.67 16.39
N GLY A 36 -0.38 21.14 17.61
CA GLY A 36 -1.03 21.80 18.72
C GLY A 36 -2.54 21.59 18.83
N TYR A 37 -3.15 20.74 18.01
CA TYR A 37 -4.59 20.45 18.06
C TYR A 37 -4.97 19.52 19.21
N ARG A 38 -6.16 19.70 19.76
CA ARG A 38 -6.83 18.74 20.66
C ARG A 38 -7.44 17.64 19.78
N VAL A 39 -6.96 16.40 19.94
CA VAL A 39 -7.31 15.28 19.06
C VAL A 39 -8.01 14.17 19.82
N LEU A 40 -9.13 13.70 19.27
CA LEU A 40 -9.82 12.48 19.69
C LEU A 40 -9.66 11.41 18.60
N LEU A 41 -9.13 10.24 18.96
CA LEU A 41 -9.03 9.05 18.12
C LEU A 41 -10.07 8.03 18.57
N ILE A 42 -10.98 7.63 17.67
CA ILE A 42 -12.12 6.75 17.96
C ILE A 42 -11.94 5.42 17.27
N GLU A 43 -12.10 4.31 17.99
CA GLU A 43 -12.03 2.96 17.46
C GLU A 43 -13.27 2.14 17.86
N ARG A 44 -13.85 1.45 16.88
CA ARG A 44 -14.99 0.55 17.14
C ARG A 44 -14.58 -0.71 17.89
N GLY A 45 -13.42 -1.28 17.54
CA GLY A 45 -12.81 -2.41 18.24
C GLY A 45 -11.93 -2.01 19.41
N SER A 46 -10.96 -2.85 19.71
CA SER A 46 -9.88 -2.59 20.67
C SER A 46 -8.57 -3.20 20.17
N HIS A 47 -7.44 -2.62 20.49
CA HIS A 47 -6.12 -3.18 20.21
C HIS A 47 -5.66 -4.15 21.31
N PRO A 48 -4.84 -5.17 20.96
CA PRO A 48 -4.43 -5.57 19.61
C PRO A 48 -5.59 -6.21 18.83
N ARG A 49 -5.67 -5.94 17.52
CA ARG A 49 -6.70 -6.51 16.65
C ARG A 49 -6.15 -6.92 15.29
N PHE A 50 -6.79 -7.92 14.70
CA PHE A 50 -6.47 -8.35 13.35
C PHE A 50 -6.85 -7.26 12.32
N ALA A 51 -5.94 -6.94 11.44
CA ALA A 51 -6.18 -6.15 10.25
C ALA A 51 -5.29 -6.66 9.10
N ILE A 52 -5.76 -6.54 7.87
CA ILE A 52 -5.00 -6.83 6.65
C ILE A 52 -4.42 -5.53 6.07
N GLY A 53 -3.52 -5.66 5.07
CA GLY A 53 -2.71 -4.55 4.57
C GLY A 53 -1.43 -4.48 5.38
N GLU A 54 -0.49 -5.36 5.07
CA GLU A 54 0.65 -5.70 5.93
C GLU A 54 2.00 -5.48 5.25
N SER A 55 2.03 -5.30 3.93
CA SER A 55 3.27 -5.15 3.17
C SER A 55 3.54 -3.69 2.82
N THR A 56 4.66 -3.13 3.28
CA THR A 56 5.11 -1.78 2.98
C THR A 56 5.86 -1.70 1.63
N SER A 57 6.44 -0.56 1.31
CA SER A 57 7.25 -0.35 0.11
C SER A 57 8.35 0.67 0.40
N PRO A 58 9.43 0.74 -0.42
CA PRO A 58 10.53 1.68 -0.22
C PRO A 58 10.06 3.13 -0.07
N LEU A 59 9.15 3.56 -0.93
CA LEU A 59 8.59 4.92 -0.84
C LEU A 59 7.85 5.15 0.48
N PHE A 60 7.07 4.17 0.96
CA PHE A 60 6.37 4.32 2.25
C PHE A 60 7.36 4.46 3.41
N ASN A 61 8.40 3.64 3.44
CA ASN A 61 9.40 3.67 4.49
C ASN A 61 10.19 4.99 4.49
N LEU A 62 10.55 5.50 3.32
CA LEU A 62 11.15 6.82 3.18
C LEU A 62 10.20 7.94 3.65
N LEU A 63 8.92 7.86 3.32
CA LEU A 63 7.93 8.82 3.81
C LEU A 63 7.75 8.75 5.33
N LEU A 64 7.95 7.58 5.98
CA LEU A 64 8.01 7.48 7.44
C LEU A 64 9.22 8.23 8.01
N GLU A 65 10.40 8.11 7.38
CA GLU A 65 11.61 8.85 7.77
C GLU A 65 11.39 10.36 7.67
N GLU A 66 10.89 10.84 6.53
CA GLU A 66 10.55 12.26 6.31
C GLU A 66 9.50 12.76 7.32
N THR A 67 8.49 11.95 7.63
CA THR A 67 7.45 12.27 8.62
C THR A 67 8.03 12.34 10.03
N ALA A 68 8.90 11.39 10.36
CA ALA A 68 9.58 11.33 11.65
C ALA A 68 10.43 12.58 11.88
N GLU A 69 11.15 13.03 10.87
CA GLU A 69 11.99 14.23 10.94
C GLU A 69 11.13 15.51 11.03
N ARG A 70 10.16 15.66 10.13
CA ARG A 70 9.33 16.87 10.04
C ARG A 70 8.50 17.14 11.28
N TYR A 71 7.94 16.09 11.89
CA TYR A 71 7.00 16.21 13.01
C TYR A 71 7.57 15.66 14.33
N GLU A 72 8.87 15.38 14.40
CA GLU A 72 9.55 14.86 15.59
C GLU A 72 8.86 13.59 16.17
N LEU A 73 8.65 12.59 15.31
CA LEU A 73 8.00 11.32 15.64
C LEU A 73 9.00 10.16 15.57
N PRO A 74 9.87 9.96 16.59
CA PRO A 74 10.99 9.01 16.53
C PRO A 74 10.53 7.56 16.30
N VAL A 75 9.34 7.17 16.75
CA VAL A 75 8.77 5.83 16.50
C VAL A 75 8.70 5.53 15.00
N LEU A 76 8.32 6.50 14.16
CA LEU A 76 8.20 6.29 12.72
C LEU A 76 9.56 6.06 12.07
N ARG A 77 10.62 6.74 12.55
CA ARG A 77 11.98 6.50 12.06
C ARG A 77 12.48 5.09 12.41
N ILE A 78 12.13 4.59 13.58
CA ILE A 78 12.46 3.21 13.97
C ILE A 78 11.74 2.20 13.09
N LEU A 79 10.46 2.42 12.80
CA LEU A 79 9.62 1.55 11.99
C LEU A 79 9.92 1.62 10.48
N SER A 80 10.76 2.56 10.02
CA SER A 80 11.06 2.75 8.60
C SER A 80 12.06 1.75 8.01
N ALA A 81 12.78 0.98 8.86
CA ALA A 81 13.73 -0.02 8.38
C ALA A 81 13.77 -1.25 9.31
N TYR A 82 13.97 -2.42 8.72
CA TYR A 82 14.01 -3.69 9.45
C TYR A 82 15.07 -3.70 10.57
N GLY A 83 16.30 -3.26 10.27
CA GLY A 83 17.40 -3.28 11.25
C GLY A 83 17.13 -2.40 12.47
N SER A 84 16.68 -1.16 12.28
CA SER A 84 16.32 -0.26 13.39
C SER A 84 15.16 -0.81 14.22
N TRP A 85 14.18 -1.42 13.55
CA TRP A 85 13.05 -2.05 14.22
C TRP A 85 13.49 -3.22 15.10
N GLN A 86 14.29 -4.16 14.58
CA GLN A 86 14.76 -5.33 15.33
C GLN A 86 15.58 -4.94 16.57
N ARG A 87 16.36 -3.84 16.49
CA ARG A 87 17.13 -3.36 17.64
C ARG A 87 16.28 -2.70 18.71
N THR A 88 15.23 -1.98 18.33
CA THR A 88 14.48 -1.12 19.27
C THR A 88 13.21 -1.78 19.76
N TYR A 89 12.47 -2.43 18.86
CA TYR A 89 11.19 -3.08 19.16
C TYR A 89 11.18 -4.57 18.75
N PRO A 90 12.11 -5.40 19.25
CA PRO A 90 12.17 -6.82 18.86
C PRO A 90 10.94 -7.62 19.28
N HIS A 91 10.12 -7.08 20.19
CA HIS A 91 8.87 -7.68 20.66
C HIS A 91 7.64 -7.29 19.81
N VAL A 92 7.77 -6.30 18.95
CA VAL A 92 6.73 -5.90 17.99
C VAL A 92 6.99 -6.66 16.68
N ALA A 93 6.14 -7.60 16.35
CA ALA A 93 6.38 -8.49 15.23
C ALA A 93 6.35 -7.77 13.88
N CYS A 94 7.33 -8.08 13.04
CA CYS A 94 7.39 -7.63 11.64
C CYS A 94 8.04 -8.70 10.77
N GLY A 95 7.95 -8.56 9.45
CA GLY A 95 8.61 -9.42 8.49
C GLY A 95 9.69 -8.66 7.70
N LEU A 96 10.77 -9.35 7.34
CA LEU A 96 11.80 -8.84 6.45
C LEU A 96 11.24 -8.74 5.02
N LYS A 97 11.44 -7.60 4.36
CA LYS A 97 11.04 -7.40 2.97
C LYS A 97 12.17 -6.79 2.15
N ARG A 98 12.94 -7.65 1.47
CA ARG A 98 14.03 -7.25 0.56
C ARG A 98 13.55 -6.80 -0.81
N GLY A 99 12.31 -7.16 -1.19
CA GLY A 99 11.77 -6.84 -2.51
C GLY A 99 10.41 -7.46 -2.79
N PHE A 100 10.20 -7.71 -4.09
CA PHE A 100 9.01 -8.37 -4.62
C PHE A 100 9.42 -9.61 -5.40
N THR A 101 8.80 -10.75 -5.09
CA THR A 101 9.02 -12.02 -5.79
C THR A 101 7.71 -12.48 -6.42
N PHE A 102 7.73 -12.80 -7.70
CA PHE A 102 6.57 -13.28 -8.44
C PHE A 102 6.88 -14.60 -9.11
N PHE A 103 5.91 -15.53 -9.06
CA PHE A 103 5.98 -16.84 -9.69
C PHE A 103 4.76 -17.06 -10.58
N GLU A 104 4.97 -17.61 -11.78
CA GLU A 104 3.91 -18.06 -12.66
C GLU A 104 3.40 -19.43 -12.23
N HIS A 105 2.08 -19.61 -12.22
CA HIS A 105 1.42 -20.89 -12.04
C HIS A 105 0.47 -21.18 -13.18
N ILE A 106 0.60 -22.35 -13.76
CA ILE A 106 -0.33 -22.89 -14.76
C ILE A 106 -1.16 -23.97 -14.08
N GLU A 107 -2.49 -23.89 -14.21
CA GLU A 107 -3.42 -24.84 -13.59
C GLU A 107 -3.06 -26.29 -13.99
N GLY A 108 -3.04 -27.19 -13.02
CA GLY A 108 -2.70 -28.60 -13.19
C GLY A 108 -1.22 -28.91 -13.43
N ARG A 109 -0.34 -27.89 -13.47
CA ARG A 109 1.10 -28.08 -13.71
C ARG A 109 1.93 -27.66 -12.51
N ARG A 110 3.03 -28.39 -12.29
CA ARG A 110 4.07 -27.94 -11.35
C ARG A 110 4.89 -26.82 -11.98
N CYS A 111 5.30 -25.85 -11.17
CA CYS A 111 6.32 -24.88 -11.56
C CYS A 111 7.61 -25.62 -11.88
N ASN A 112 8.37 -25.14 -12.82
CA ASN A 112 9.70 -25.66 -13.13
C ASN A 112 10.60 -24.48 -13.50
N ALA A 113 11.04 -23.79 -12.48
CA ALA A 113 11.85 -22.59 -12.62
C ALA A 113 13.17 -22.89 -13.37
N SER A 114 13.78 -24.07 -13.13
CA SER A 114 15.01 -24.46 -13.80
C SER A 114 14.86 -24.60 -15.32
N ALA A 115 13.71 -25.09 -15.80
CA ALA A 115 13.45 -25.20 -17.23
C ALA A 115 12.91 -23.92 -17.87
N ASN A 116 12.27 -23.06 -17.09
CA ASN A 116 11.72 -21.78 -17.54
C ASN A 116 12.06 -20.64 -16.57
N PRO A 117 13.30 -20.10 -16.62
CA PRO A 117 13.70 -18.98 -15.76
C PRO A 117 12.83 -17.73 -15.92
N ALA A 118 12.18 -17.57 -17.08
CA ALA A 118 11.29 -16.44 -17.36
C ALA A 118 9.93 -16.52 -16.63
N SER A 119 9.62 -17.64 -15.95
CA SER A 119 8.41 -17.80 -15.13
C SER A 119 8.53 -17.19 -13.72
N GLN A 120 9.60 -16.46 -13.46
CA GLN A 120 9.84 -15.73 -12.21
C GLN A 120 10.24 -14.29 -12.49
N LEU A 121 9.88 -13.41 -11.55
CA LEU A 121 10.36 -12.02 -11.50
C LEU A 121 10.75 -11.69 -10.06
N MET A 122 11.98 -11.24 -9.86
CA MET A 122 12.47 -10.76 -8.57
C MET A 122 13.01 -9.34 -8.73
N VAL A 123 12.49 -8.41 -7.93
CA VAL A 123 12.95 -7.01 -7.94
C VAL A 123 13.28 -6.59 -6.53
N ALA A 124 14.56 -6.33 -6.28
CA ALA A 124 15.05 -5.87 -4.99
C ALA A 124 14.58 -4.44 -4.69
N ALA A 125 14.22 -4.21 -3.44
CA ALA A 125 13.83 -2.92 -2.90
C ALA A 125 14.96 -2.31 -2.04
N SER A 126 15.82 -3.17 -1.47
CA SER A 126 16.91 -2.76 -0.57
C SER A 126 18.16 -3.63 -0.78
N PRO A 127 19.37 -3.06 -0.55
CA PRO A 127 20.64 -3.77 -0.77
C PRO A 127 20.93 -4.82 0.31
N CYS A 128 20.43 -4.64 1.54
CA CYS A 128 20.68 -5.53 2.66
C CYS A 128 19.53 -5.51 3.67
N ASP A 129 19.54 -6.41 4.66
CA ASP A 129 18.48 -6.55 5.66
C ASP A 129 18.39 -5.34 6.59
N GLU A 130 19.52 -4.69 6.88
CA GLU A 130 19.59 -3.55 7.80
C GLU A 130 18.68 -2.40 7.38
N VAL A 131 18.65 -2.09 6.08
CA VAL A 131 17.85 -0.99 5.50
C VAL A 131 16.62 -1.49 4.74
N ALA A 132 16.27 -2.77 4.92
CA ALA A 132 15.15 -3.38 4.22
C ALA A 132 13.80 -2.83 4.68
N ASP A 133 12.84 -2.90 3.75
CA ASP A 133 11.42 -2.71 4.07
C ASP A 133 10.91 -3.80 5.01
N THR A 134 9.67 -3.62 5.48
CA THR A 134 9.06 -4.54 6.42
C THR A 134 7.66 -4.96 6.02
N HIS A 135 7.27 -6.14 6.47
CA HIS A 135 5.85 -6.49 6.62
C HIS A 135 5.42 -6.12 8.03
N TRP A 136 4.29 -5.46 8.16
CA TRP A 136 3.75 -5.01 9.43
C TRP A 136 2.76 -6.04 9.98
N TYR A 137 3.13 -6.71 11.07
CA TYR A 137 2.16 -7.51 11.81
C TYR A 137 1.19 -6.55 12.52
N ARG A 138 0.08 -6.28 11.86
CA ARG A 138 -0.81 -5.15 12.18
C ARG A 138 -1.38 -5.17 13.59
N ALA A 139 -1.54 -6.35 14.20
CA ALA A 139 -2.00 -6.44 15.58
C ALA A 139 -1.07 -5.72 16.55
N ASP A 140 0.24 -5.95 16.41
CA ASP A 140 1.25 -5.35 17.28
C ASP A 140 1.54 -3.91 16.90
N VAL A 141 1.70 -3.62 15.60
CA VAL A 141 2.08 -2.28 15.13
C VAL A 141 0.97 -1.25 15.36
N ASP A 142 -0.29 -1.61 15.04
CA ASP A 142 -1.41 -0.68 15.28
C ASP A 142 -1.56 -0.39 16.79
N ALA A 143 -1.31 -1.38 17.68
CA ALA A 143 -1.32 -1.19 19.12
C ALA A 143 -0.20 -0.23 19.56
N LEU A 144 1.05 -0.46 19.12
CA LEU A 144 2.18 0.42 19.40
C LEU A 144 1.88 1.87 18.99
N LEU A 145 1.38 2.08 17.77
CA LEU A 145 1.08 3.43 17.27
C LEU A 145 -0.04 4.13 18.06
N VAL A 146 -1.02 3.39 18.56
CA VAL A 146 -2.05 3.95 19.46
C VAL A 146 -1.45 4.33 20.81
N GLU A 147 -0.60 3.49 21.39
CA GLU A 147 0.08 3.80 22.64
C GLU A 147 0.96 5.05 22.52
N GLU A 148 1.74 5.16 21.46
CA GLU A 148 2.54 6.36 21.17
C GLU A 148 1.67 7.62 21.00
N ALA A 149 0.55 7.51 20.27
CA ALA A 149 -0.40 8.62 20.13
C ALA A 149 -0.97 9.06 21.49
N GLN A 150 -1.33 8.13 22.37
CA GLN A 150 -1.81 8.44 23.73
C GLN A 150 -0.73 9.09 24.59
N GLN A 151 0.53 8.62 24.52
CA GLN A 151 1.66 9.23 25.24
C GLN A 151 1.91 10.67 24.81
N MET A 152 1.61 11.00 23.55
CA MET A 152 1.67 12.37 23.00
C MET A 152 0.44 13.21 23.35
N GLY A 153 -0.55 12.68 24.06
CA GLY A 153 -1.75 13.37 24.50
C GLY A 153 -2.89 13.37 23.46
N VAL A 154 -2.92 12.39 22.54
CA VAL A 154 -4.14 12.08 21.78
C VAL A 154 -5.13 11.39 22.71
N GLU A 155 -6.34 11.90 22.83
CA GLU A 155 -7.39 11.17 23.53
C GLU A 155 -7.84 9.99 22.68
N TYR A 156 -7.87 8.79 23.28
CA TYR A 156 -8.25 7.55 22.59
C TYR A 156 -9.48 6.94 23.24
N THR A 157 -10.45 6.57 22.41
CA THR A 157 -11.65 5.88 22.87
C THR A 157 -11.91 4.65 21.98
N ASP A 158 -11.77 3.47 22.59
CA ASP A 158 -12.03 2.18 21.99
C ASP A 158 -13.48 1.71 22.22
N ARG A 159 -13.87 0.59 21.56
CA ARG A 159 -15.18 -0.05 21.72
C ARG A 159 -16.33 0.96 21.64
N THR A 160 -16.19 1.87 20.67
CA THR A 160 -17.11 2.99 20.47
C THR A 160 -17.80 2.87 19.12
N ASP A 161 -19.08 2.58 19.14
CA ASP A 161 -19.94 2.57 17.96
C ASP A 161 -20.60 3.93 17.76
N LEU A 162 -20.22 4.61 16.69
CA LEU A 162 -20.84 5.89 16.30
C LEU A 162 -22.12 5.62 15.48
N VAL A 163 -23.22 6.19 15.90
CA VAL A 163 -24.54 5.97 15.26
C VAL A 163 -25.10 7.21 14.57
N ARG A 164 -24.63 8.42 14.96
CA ARG A 164 -25.16 9.67 14.40
C ARG A 164 -24.10 10.74 14.29
N LEU A 165 -24.17 11.47 13.17
CA LEU A 165 -23.41 12.70 12.93
C LEU A 165 -24.37 13.86 12.75
N GLN A 166 -24.07 15.00 13.38
CA GLN A 166 -24.81 16.24 13.22
C GLN A 166 -23.87 17.40 13.00
N GLN A 167 -24.11 18.15 11.95
CA GLN A 167 -23.42 19.42 11.72
C GLN A 167 -23.87 20.43 12.77
N GLN A 168 -22.91 21.19 13.33
CA GLN A 168 -23.22 22.17 14.38
C GLN A 168 -23.45 23.56 13.80
N PRO A 169 -24.35 24.37 14.38
CA PRO A 169 -24.44 25.79 14.08
C PRO A 169 -23.06 26.46 14.30
N GLY A 170 -22.54 27.15 13.28
CA GLY A 170 -21.20 27.75 13.31
C GLY A 170 -20.07 26.83 12.85
N GLY A 171 -20.40 25.69 12.29
CA GLY A 171 -19.48 24.69 11.70
C GLY A 171 -18.99 23.66 12.72
N GLY A 172 -18.43 22.58 12.21
CA GLY A 172 -18.00 21.43 13.01
C GLY A 172 -19.08 20.36 13.16
N TRP A 173 -18.75 19.33 13.93
CA TRP A 173 -19.51 18.10 13.99
C TRP A 173 -19.78 17.68 15.43
N ARG A 174 -20.99 17.16 15.68
CA ARG A 174 -21.35 16.40 16.88
C ARG A 174 -21.46 14.93 16.50
N LEU A 175 -20.71 14.09 17.21
CA LEU A 175 -20.69 12.65 17.07
C LEU A 175 -21.43 12.04 18.25
N GLU A 176 -22.41 11.18 17.98
CA GLU A 176 -23.18 10.47 19.00
C GLU A 176 -23.09 8.98 18.76
N GLY A 177 -23.01 8.20 19.83
CA GLY A 177 -22.88 6.76 19.78
C GLY A 177 -22.90 6.11 21.15
N GLU A 178 -22.34 4.93 21.21
CA GLU A 178 -22.24 4.15 22.45
C GLU A 178 -20.81 3.66 22.65
N ARG A 179 -20.31 3.78 23.87
CA ARG A 179 -19.06 3.17 24.32
C ARG A 179 -19.35 2.18 25.42
N LEU A 180 -19.03 0.89 25.19
CA LEU A 180 -19.28 -0.17 26.18
C LEU A 180 -20.76 -0.22 26.64
N GLY A 181 -21.70 0.03 25.72
CA GLY A 181 -23.13 0.07 26.01
C GLY A 181 -23.62 1.33 26.76
N LYS A 182 -22.76 2.36 26.92
CA LYS A 182 -23.15 3.64 27.52
C LYS A 182 -23.20 4.74 26.47
N PRO A 183 -24.23 5.59 26.49
CA PRO A 183 -24.31 6.71 25.57
C PRO A 183 -23.06 7.60 25.64
N MET A 184 -22.57 8.01 24.47
CA MET A 184 -21.45 8.93 24.31
C MET A 184 -21.82 10.01 23.30
N ALA A 185 -21.42 11.26 23.59
CA ALA A 185 -21.53 12.36 22.64
C ALA A 185 -20.32 13.29 22.79
N VAL A 186 -19.73 13.68 21.65
CA VAL A 186 -18.58 14.60 21.59
C VAL A 186 -18.75 15.56 20.43
N SER A 187 -18.10 16.71 20.49
CA SER A 187 -18.07 17.70 19.42
C SER A 187 -16.65 17.99 18.93
N CYS A 188 -16.49 18.24 17.63
CA CYS A 188 -15.20 18.59 17.05
C CYS A 188 -15.36 19.64 15.94
N ARG A 189 -14.27 20.39 15.70
CA ARG A 189 -14.21 21.38 14.62
C ARG A 189 -14.03 20.72 13.25
N PHE A 190 -13.29 19.60 13.19
CA PHE A 190 -12.96 18.90 11.97
C PHE A 190 -13.05 17.38 12.17
N LEU A 191 -13.58 16.68 11.17
CA LEU A 191 -13.80 15.23 11.21
C LEU A 191 -12.99 14.50 10.14
N VAL A 192 -12.27 13.43 10.53
CA VAL A 192 -11.48 12.60 9.62
C VAL A 192 -11.99 11.16 9.65
N ASP A 193 -12.16 10.59 8.46
CA ASP A 193 -12.40 9.16 8.30
C ASP A 193 -11.09 8.43 7.96
N ALA A 194 -10.60 7.66 8.91
CA ALA A 194 -9.47 6.74 8.81
C ALA A 194 -9.90 5.28 9.03
N SER A 195 -11.20 4.96 8.91
CA SER A 195 -11.77 3.68 9.29
C SER A 195 -11.54 2.55 8.27
N GLY A 196 -10.80 2.81 7.19
CA GLY A 196 -10.46 1.84 6.15
C GLY A 196 -11.58 1.66 5.11
N PRO A 197 -11.51 0.60 4.27
CA PRO A 197 -12.37 0.43 3.12
C PRO A 197 -13.87 0.52 3.45
N ARG A 198 -14.63 1.17 2.56
CA ARG A 198 -16.06 1.48 2.75
C ARG A 198 -16.31 2.35 3.98
N GLY A 199 -15.43 3.28 4.22
CA GLY A 199 -15.30 4.25 5.31
C GLY A 199 -16.54 4.56 6.14
N PHE A 200 -16.34 5.03 7.34
CA PHE A 200 -17.43 5.44 8.25
C PHE A 200 -18.28 6.55 7.62
N LEU A 201 -17.63 7.60 7.06
CA LEU A 201 -18.35 8.73 6.46
C LEU A 201 -19.12 8.36 5.20
N ALA A 202 -18.59 7.40 4.41
CA ALA A 202 -19.31 6.92 3.23
C ALA A 202 -20.68 6.32 3.60
N ARG A 203 -20.74 5.59 4.71
CA ARG A 203 -22.00 5.05 5.24
C ARG A 203 -22.86 6.13 5.90
N ALA A 204 -22.26 6.96 6.75
CA ALA A 204 -23.00 7.99 7.50
C ALA A 204 -23.67 9.03 6.59
N PHE A 205 -23.03 9.39 5.49
CA PHE A 205 -23.55 10.36 4.52
C PHE A 205 -24.19 9.70 3.28
N ALA A 206 -24.33 8.39 3.26
CA ALA A 206 -24.83 7.63 2.12
C ALA A 206 -24.10 7.98 0.80
N ILE A 207 -22.76 8.17 0.85
CA ILE A 207 -21.96 8.53 -0.31
C ILE A 207 -21.85 7.28 -1.21
N PRO A 208 -22.20 7.39 -2.50
CA PRO A 208 -22.17 6.24 -3.40
C PRO A 208 -20.76 5.68 -3.62
N ASN A 209 -20.66 4.37 -3.81
CA ASN A 209 -19.50 3.74 -4.42
C ASN A 209 -19.52 3.98 -5.93
N LYS A 210 -18.62 4.80 -6.43
CA LYS A 210 -18.48 5.05 -7.88
C LYS A 210 -17.78 3.90 -8.60
N GLY A 211 -17.00 3.10 -7.87
CA GLY A 211 -16.11 2.09 -8.43
C GLY A 211 -14.99 2.69 -9.29
N PHE A 212 -14.22 1.83 -9.92
CA PHE A 212 -13.20 2.21 -10.92
C PHE A 212 -13.66 1.75 -12.31
N SER A 213 -13.48 2.59 -13.32
CA SER A 213 -13.83 2.27 -14.70
C SER A 213 -13.00 1.08 -15.20
N ASN A 214 -13.65 0.09 -15.82
CA ASN A 214 -13.01 -1.09 -16.42
C ASN A 214 -12.19 -1.96 -15.45
N TYR A 215 -12.37 -1.79 -14.14
CA TYR A 215 -11.72 -2.67 -13.17
C TYR A 215 -12.49 -3.99 -13.04
N PRO A 216 -11.81 -5.16 -13.06
CA PRO A 216 -12.49 -6.44 -12.89
C PRO A 216 -13.11 -6.54 -11.49
N LYS A 217 -14.21 -7.26 -11.38
CA LYS A 217 -14.75 -7.60 -10.06
C LYS A 217 -13.86 -8.63 -9.41
N THR A 218 -13.32 -8.28 -8.25
CA THR A 218 -12.37 -9.10 -7.51
C THR A 218 -12.82 -9.32 -6.09
N GLN A 219 -12.56 -10.52 -5.58
CA GLN A 219 -12.86 -10.98 -4.23
C GLN A 219 -11.58 -11.48 -3.56
N ALA A 220 -11.58 -11.60 -2.24
CA ALA A 220 -10.44 -12.19 -1.54
C ALA A 220 -10.88 -13.21 -0.50
N VAL A 221 -10.00 -14.19 -0.29
CA VAL A 221 -10.06 -15.13 0.83
C VAL A 221 -8.68 -15.22 1.47
N TYR A 222 -8.60 -15.08 2.79
CA TYR A 222 -7.30 -15.06 3.48
C TYR A 222 -7.41 -15.43 4.95
N THR A 223 -6.25 -15.81 5.51
CA THR A 223 -6.06 -15.98 6.95
C THR A 223 -4.57 -15.87 7.31
N HIS A 224 -4.25 -16.04 8.58
CA HIS A 224 -2.89 -16.26 9.06
C HIS A 224 -2.63 -17.74 9.27
N PHE A 225 -1.41 -18.17 8.96
CA PHE A 225 -0.96 -19.56 9.05
C PHE A 225 0.30 -19.70 9.89
N THR A 226 0.58 -20.93 10.27
CA THR A 226 1.91 -21.45 10.62
C THR A 226 2.24 -22.62 9.69
N GLY A 227 3.52 -22.99 9.58
CA GLY A 227 3.94 -24.19 8.83
C GLY A 227 3.90 -24.08 7.31
N VAL A 228 3.76 -22.90 6.71
CA VAL A 228 3.92 -22.73 5.26
C VAL A 228 5.39 -22.88 4.91
N LYS A 229 5.72 -23.79 3.99
CA LYS A 229 7.11 -24.02 3.53
C LYS A 229 7.67 -22.78 2.84
N ARG A 230 9.00 -22.62 2.90
CA ARG A 230 9.68 -21.59 2.11
C ARG A 230 9.82 -22.03 0.66
N CYS A 231 9.77 -21.09 -0.27
CA CYS A 231 9.96 -21.38 -1.70
C CYS A 231 11.31 -22.03 -1.97
N GLU A 232 12.36 -21.59 -1.27
CA GLU A 232 13.72 -22.18 -1.38
C GLU A 232 13.78 -23.66 -0.98
N SER A 233 12.83 -24.16 -0.19
CA SER A 233 12.74 -25.58 0.21
C SER A 233 11.98 -26.45 -0.78
N VAL A 234 11.36 -25.86 -1.80
CA VAL A 234 10.56 -26.58 -2.81
C VAL A 234 11.30 -26.52 -4.17
N PRO A 235 11.78 -27.65 -4.68
CA PRO A 235 12.60 -27.69 -5.92
C PRO A 235 11.95 -27.02 -7.14
N ASP A 236 10.62 -26.94 -7.18
CA ASP A 236 9.86 -26.33 -8.26
C ASP A 236 10.21 -24.84 -8.48
N PHE A 237 10.63 -24.13 -7.43
CA PHE A 237 10.91 -22.70 -7.46
C PHE A 237 12.39 -22.36 -7.55
N VAL A 238 13.27 -23.32 -7.27
CA VAL A 238 14.72 -23.09 -7.20
C VAL A 238 15.33 -23.03 -8.58
N LEU A 239 16.17 -22.02 -8.79
CA LEU A 239 16.94 -21.83 -10.03
C LEU A 239 18.43 -22.11 -9.80
N PRO A 240 19.15 -22.56 -10.84
CA PRO A 240 20.60 -22.81 -10.76
C PRO A 240 21.44 -21.51 -10.82
N HIS A 241 20.83 -20.35 -10.63
CA HIS A 241 21.48 -19.03 -10.71
C HIS A 241 21.34 -18.27 -9.39
N PRO A 242 22.28 -17.38 -9.05
CA PRO A 242 22.17 -16.55 -7.85
C PRO A 242 20.89 -15.71 -7.85
N GLU A 243 20.26 -15.62 -6.71
CA GLU A 243 19.09 -14.76 -6.47
C GLU A 243 19.53 -13.43 -5.89
N PRO A 244 18.84 -12.31 -6.20
CA PRO A 244 19.20 -11.00 -5.65
C PRO A 244 18.97 -10.92 -4.13
N TYR A 245 18.13 -11.78 -3.58
CA TYR A 245 17.83 -11.95 -2.15
C TYR A 245 17.09 -13.29 -1.96
N PRO A 246 17.00 -13.87 -0.73
CA PRO A 246 16.20 -15.07 -0.47
C PRO A 246 14.74 -14.83 -0.85
N MET A 247 14.16 -15.72 -1.69
CA MET A 247 12.86 -15.52 -2.37
C MET A 247 11.73 -15.14 -1.42
N ASP A 248 11.71 -15.74 -0.23
CA ASP A 248 10.67 -15.52 0.78
C ASP A 248 10.94 -14.33 1.73
N ASP A 249 12.10 -13.69 1.65
CA ASP A 249 12.37 -12.44 2.36
C ASP A 249 11.85 -11.24 1.55
N ALA A 250 10.63 -11.36 1.05
CA ALA A 250 9.98 -10.44 0.12
C ALA A 250 8.45 -10.50 0.27
N ALA A 251 7.75 -9.62 -0.42
CA ALA A 251 6.35 -9.85 -0.72
C ALA A 251 6.29 -10.89 -1.86
N VAL A 252 5.88 -12.11 -1.54
CA VAL A 252 5.80 -13.21 -2.50
C VAL A 252 4.42 -13.26 -3.13
N HIS A 253 4.40 -13.36 -4.47
CA HIS A 253 3.19 -13.38 -5.27
C HIS A 253 3.20 -14.60 -6.19
N HIS A 254 2.21 -15.45 -6.06
CA HIS A 254 1.98 -16.59 -6.93
C HIS A 254 0.84 -16.24 -7.87
N LEU A 255 1.16 -16.03 -9.15
CA LEU A 255 0.24 -15.56 -10.18
C LEU A 255 -0.32 -16.71 -11.00
N PHE A 256 -1.59 -16.66 -11.33
CA PHE A 256 -2.27 -17.58 -12.23
C PHE A 256 -3.38 -16.85 -12.99
N ASP A 257 -3.93 -17.47 -14.00
CA ASP A 257 -5.07 -16.87 -14.72
C ASP A 257 -6.24 -16.62 -13.77
N CYS A 258 -6.81 -15.42 -13.82
CA CYS A 258 -7.91 -14.95 -12.99
C CYS A 258 -7.61 -14.75 -11.50
N GLY A 259 -6.31 -14.73 -11.07
CA GLY A 259 -6.01 -14.48 -9.67
C GLY A 259 -4.55 -14.58 -9.27
N TRP A 260 -4.31 -14.36 -7.99
CA TRP A 260 -2.99 -14.50 -7.39
C TRP A 260 -3.08 -14.76 -5.89
N VAL A 261 -2.03 -15.38 -5.33
CA VAL A 261 -1.87 -15.64 -3.90
C VAL A 261 -0.69 -14.83 -3.38
N TRP A 262 -0.85 -14.18 -2.23
CA TRP A 262 0.27 -13.59 -1.49
C TRP A 262 0.74 -14.50 -0.36
N VAL A 263 2.03 -14.43 -0.06
CA VAL A 263 2.63 -15.04 1.13
C VAL A 263 3.59 -14.02 1.76
N LEU A 264 3.30 -13.62 3.00
CA LEU A 264 4.10 -12.65 3.77
C LEU A 264 4.51 -13.30 5.10
N ARG A 265 5.80 -13.30 5.40
CA ARG A 265 6.33 -13.94 6.60
C ARG A 265 6.64 -12.91 7.68
N PHE A 266 6.35 -13.27 8.93
CA PHE A 266 6.69 -12.47 10.11
C PHE A 266 7.68 -13.21 11.00
N ASN A 267 8.47 -12.46 11.79
CA ASN A 267 9.50 -13.00 12.68
C ASN A 267 8.96 -13.72 13.92
N ASN A 268 7.64 -13.65 14.15
CA ASN A 268 6.94 -14.43 15.21
C ASN A 268 6.45 -15.80 14.70
N GLY A 269 6.85 -16.23 13.52
CA GLY A 269 6.45 -17.51 12.92
C GLY A 269 5.07 -17.52 12.25
N VAL A 270 4.34 -16.41 12.30
CA VAL A 270 3.07 -16.25 11.59
C VAL A 270 3.34 -15.95 10.12
N ILE A 271 2.52 -16.50 9.24
CA ILE A 271 2.52 -16.21 7.80
C ILE A 271 1.15 -15.69 7.40
N SER A 272 1.08 -14.49 6.83
CA SER A 272 -0.12 -14.00 6.18
C SER A 272 -0.21 -14.56 4.77
N ALA A 273 -1.29 -15.25 4.45
CA ALA A 273 -1.52 -15.70 3.09
C ALA A 273 -3.01 -15.59 2.72
N GLY A 274 -3.24 -15.34 1.44
CA GLY A 274 -4.58 -15.24 0.89
C GLY A 274 -4.55 -15.09 -0.62
N ALA A 275 -5.73 -15.18 -1.22
CA ALA A 275 -5.92 -15.07 -2.65
C ALA A 275 -6.81 -13.89 -3.01
N ALA A 276 -6.40 -13.16 -4.05
CA ALA A 276 -7.24 -12.19 -4.75
C ALA A 276 -7.69 -12.80 -6.09
N LEU A 277 -8.98 -13.05 -6.21
CA LEU A 277 -9.59 -13.83 -7.28
C LEU A 277 -10.56 -12.98 -8.08
N ASP A 278 -10.65 -13.23 -9.38
CA ASP A 278 -11.75 -12.71 -10.18
C ASP A 278 -13.06 -13.37 -9.75
N GLU A 279 -14.18 -12.65 -9.87
CA GLU A 279 -15.50 -13.12 -9.42
C GLU A 279 -15.87 -14.50 -9.98
N THR A 280 -15.55 -14.76 -11.25
CA THR A 280 -15.83 -16.05 -11.90
C THR A 280 -15.10 -17.22 -11.22
N LEU A 281 -13.80 -17.06 -10.97
CA LEU A 281 -13.00 -18.07 -10.29
C LEU A 281 -13.44 -18.24 -8.83
N ALA A 282 -13.71 -17.13 -8.14
CA ALA A 282 -14.20 -17.16 -6.76
C ALA A 282 -15.55 -17.92 -6.63
N LEU A 283 -16.44 -17.75 -7.61
CA LEU A 283 -17.70 -18.51 -7.67
C LEU A 283 -17.46 -20.00 -7.91
N GLN A 284 -16.57 -20.38 -8.83
CA GLN A 284 -16.21 -21.79 -9.09
C GLN A 284 -15.60 -22.47 -7.86
N LEU A 285 -14.86 -21.71 -7.06
CA LEU A 285 -14.23 -22.16 -5.83
C LEU A 285 -15.16 -22.06 -4.60
N GLU A 286 -16.37 -21.53 -4.76
CA GLU A 286 -17.38 -21.36 -3.70
C GLU A 286 -16.85 -20.64 -2.45
N VAL A 287 -15.89 -19.69 -2.62
CA VAL A 287 -15.21 -19.04 -1.50
C VAL A 287 -16.13 -18.22 -0.60
N ALA A 288 -17.27 -17.76 -1.12
CA ALA A 288 -18.23 -16.98 -0.34
C ALA A 288 -19.04 -17.88 0.64
N ALA A 289 -19.35 -19.11 0.24
CA ALA A 289 -20.10 -20.06 1.05
C ALA A 289 -19.19 -20.84 2.01
N ASP A 290 -17.99 -21.17 1.57
CA ASP A 290 -17.02 -21.97 2.30
C ASP A 290 -15.60 -21.44 2.04
N PRO A 291 -15.16 -20.39 2.76
CA PRO A 291 -13.85 -19.75 2.53
C PRO A 291 -12.66 -20.72 2.70
N GLU A 292 -12.69 -21.59 3.71
CA GLU A 292 -11.62 -22.56 3.94
C GLU A 292 -11.61 -23.66 2.86
N GLY A 293 -12.74 -24.22 2.51
CA GLY A 293 -12.85 -25.20 1.43
C GLY A 293 -12.50 -24.57 0.08
N GLY A 294 -12.89 -23.32 -0.17
CA GLY A 294 -12.52 -22.57 -1.36
C GLY A 294 -11.00 -22.40 -1.49
N TRP A 295 -10.33 -22.08 -0.39
CA TRP A 295 -8.87 -22.03 -0.33
C TRP A 295 -8.25 -23.40 -0.67
N LYS A 296 -8.73 -24.49 -0.07
CA LYS A 296 -8.24 -25.84 -0.36
C LYS A 296 -8.47 -26.25 -1.83
N ARG A 297 -9.62 -25.90 -2.41
CA ARG A 297 -9.92 -26.12 -3.84
C ARG A 297 -8.99 -25.33 -4.74
N LEU A 298 -8.62 -24.09 -4.37
CA LEU A 298 -7.62 -23.30 -5.09
C LEU A 298 -6.26 -23.98 -5.09
N LEU A 299 -5.76 -24.37 -3.91
CA LEU A 299 -4.44 -25.03 -3.80
C LEU A 299 -4.39 -26.33 -4.62
N ALA A 300 -5.48 -27.12 -4.64
CA ALA A 300 -5.56 -28.36 -5.40
C ALA A 300 -5.43 -28.16 -6.92
N ARG A 301 -5.74 -26.96 -7.45
CA ARG A 301 -5.52 -26.61 -8.87
C ARG A 301 -4.08 -26.31 -9.21
N HIS A 302 -3.23 -26.00 -8.23
CA HIS A 302 -1.85 -25.55 -8.41
C HIS A 302 -0.88 -26.41 -7.59
N PRO A 303 -0.33 -27.53 -8.15
CA PRO A 303 0.41 -28.52 -7.38
C PRO A 303 1.63 -27.98 -6.62
N SER A 304 2.32 -26.97 -7.14
CA SER A 304 3.45 -26.35 -6.43
C SER A 304 3.00 -25.50 -5.24
N LEU A 305 1.87 -24.77 -5.36
CA LEU A 305 1.25 -24.09 -4.23
C LEU A 305 0.76 -25.09 -3.19
N GLN A 306 0.12 -26.18 -3.61
CA GLN A 306 -0.31 -27.23 -2.69
C GLN A 306 0.86 -27.77 -1.86
N THR A 307 2.04 -27.94 -2.49
CA THR A 307 3.26 -28.39 -1.77
C THR A 307 3.75 -27.36 -0.75
N LEU A 308 3.64 -26.05 -1.03
CA LEU A 308 3.99 -25.02 -0.05
C LEU A 308 3.11 -25.05 1.20
N PHE A 309 1.84 -25.40 1.03
CA PHE A 309 0.83 -25.34 2.09
C PHE A 309 0.45 -26.72 2.66
N ASP A 310 1.13 -27.81 2.33
CA ASP A 310 0.77 -29.19 2.75
C ASP A 310 0.84 -29.37 4.28
N GLU A 311 1.72 -28.66 4.98
CA GLU A 311 1.88 -28.67 6.44
C GLU A 311 1.26 -27.41 7.12
N ALA A 312 0.72 -26.49 6.33
CA ALA A 312 0.22 -25.22 6.82
C ALA A 312 -1.05 -25.39 7.67
N GLN A 313 -1.08 -24.72 8.82
CA GLN A 313 -2.24 -24.69 9.71
C GLN A 313 -2.77 -23.27 9.84
N PRO A 314 -4.06 -23.02 9.58
CA PRO A 314 -4.66 -21.72 9.85
C PRO A 314 -4.73 -21.50 11.36
N ILE A 315 -4.28 -20.33 11.83
CA ILE A 315 -4.28 -19.95 13.25
C ILE A 315 -5.47 -19.06 13.63
N ARG A 316 -6.34 -18.78 12.65
CA ARG A 316 -7.59 -18.05 12.81
C ARG A 316 -8.59 -18.41 11.72
N PRO A 317 -9.88 -18.08 11.87
CA PRO A 317 -10.87 -18.29 10.81
C PRO A 317 -10.49 -17.55 9.52
N PHE A 318 -10.84 -18.16 8.40
CA PHE A 318 -10.71 -17.50 7.10
C PHE A 318 -11.66 -16.30 7.00
N VAL A 319 -11.18 -15.26 6.36
CA VAL A 319 -11.96 -14.05 6.04
C VAL A 319 -12.27 -14.04 4.56
N PHE A 320 -13.53 -13.83 4.22
CA PHE A 320 -13.98 -13.58 2.85
C PHE A 320 -14.29 -12.10 2.67
N VAL A 321 -13.76 -11.51 1.60
CA VAL A 321 -14.03 -10.13 1.18
C VAL A 321 -14.74 -10.14 -0.16
N PRO A 322 -16.02 -9.73 -0.20
CA PRO A 322 -16.86 -9.84 -1.41
C PRO A 322 -16.48 -8.84 -2.52
N SER A 323 -15.67 -7.84 -2.21
CA SER A 323 -15.13 -6.91 -3.18
C SER A 323 -13.86 -6.26 -2.65
N LEU A 324 -12.77 -6.37 -3.41
CA LEU A 324 -11.50 -5.70 -3.10
C LEU A 324 -11.51 -4.23 -3.51
N THR A 325 -12.44 -3.82 -4.36
CA THR A 325 -12.46 -2.47 -4.91
C THR A 325 -13.56 -1.62 -4.32
N TRP A 326 -13.19 -0.41 -3.98
CA TRP A 326 -14.06 0.65 -3.50
C TRP A 326 -13.53 1.99 -3.97
N ARG A 327 -14.40 2.90 -4.36
CA ARG A 327 -14.06 4.30 -4.65
C ARG A 327 -15.23 5.19 -4.30
N SER A 328 -15.06 6.00 -3.30
CA SER A 328 -16.08 6.95 -2.87
C SER A 328 -16.29 8.04 -3.93
N GLN A 329 -17.54 8.45 -4.13
CA GLN A 329 -17.88 9.53 -5.05
C GLN A 329 -17.38 10.88 -4.54
N SER A 330 -17.44 11.12 -3.23
CA SER A 330 -16.97 12.32 -2.54
C SER A 330 -16.08 11.94 -1.38
N VAL A 331 -14.98 12.65 -1.20
CA VAL A 331 -13.95 12.33 -0.20
C VAL A 331 -13.65 13.50 0.75
N VAL A 332 -14.22 14.65 0.46
CA VAL A 332 -14.16 15.87 1.31
C VAL A 332 -15.52 16.57 1.32
N GLY A 333 -15.72 17.38 2.33
CA GLY A 333 -16.87 18.28 2.45
C GLY A 333 -16.64 19.32 3.54
N GLU A 334 -17.71 19.94 4.00
CA GLU A 334 -17.58 20.98 5.01
C GLU A 334 -17.00 20.42 6.31
N ARG A 335 -15.73 20.75 6.58
CA ARG A 335 -14.96 20.33 7.76
C ARG A 335 -14.90 18.82 7.98
N TRP A 336 -14.85 18.06 6.89
CA TRP A 336 -14.54 16.62 6.94
C TRP A 336 -13.71 16.15 5.75
N VAL A 337 -12.96 15.07 5.96
CA VAL A 337 -12.11 14.43 4.95
C VAL A 337 -12.04 12.93 5.16
N MET A 338 -11.90 12.16 4.09
CA MET A 338 -11.50 10.76 4.12
C MET A 338 -10.00 10.64 3.84
N LEU A 339 -9.30 9.82 4.62
CA LEU A 339 -7.95 9.37 4.23
C LEU A 339 -8.03 8.42 3.02
N PRO A 340 -6.94 8.28 2.25
CA PRO A 340 -6.92 7.42 1.07
C PRO A 340 -7.42 6.00 1.34
N SER A 341 -7.10 5.40 2.46
CA SER A 341 -7.58 4.06 2.85
C SER A 341 -9.09 3.97 3.10
N ALA A 342 -9.75 5.08 3.42
CA ALA A 342 -11.21 5.15 3.60
C ALA A 342 -11.94 5.53 2.30
N MET A 343 -11.29 6.34 1.45
CA MET A 343 -11.90 6.81 0.20
C MET A 343 -11.84 5.79 -0.94
N ALA A 344 -10.78 4.96 -0.97
CA ALA A 344 -10.54 4.01 -2.05
C ALA A 344 -9.89 2.72 -1.54
N SER A 345 -10.22 1.61 -2.19
CA SER A 345 -9.58 0.31 -2.01
C SER A 345 -9.29 -0.29 -3.37
N ILE A 346 -8.07 -0.75 -3.57
CA ILE A 346 -7.56 -1.34 -4.81
C ILE A 346 -6.93 -2.67 -4.44
N ASP A 347 -6.92 -3.61 -5.37
CA ASP A 347 -6.20 -4.88 -5.22
C ASP A 347 -4.73 -4.63 -4.77
N PRO A 348 -4.24 -5.32 -3.73
CA PRO A 348 -2.94 -5.00 -3.11
C PRO A 348 -1.72 -5.54 -3.87
N LEU A 349 -1.82 -5.86 -5.15
CA LEU A 349 -0.80 -6.52 -5.99
C LEU A 349 0.61 -5.92 -5.87
N PHE A 350 0.74 -4.61 -5.71
CA PHE A 350 2.03 -3.93 -5.57
C PHE A 350 2.18 -3.17 -4.24
N SER A 351 1.44 -3.55 -3.20
CA SER A 351 1.50 -2.90 -1.88
C SER A 351 1.21 -1.38 -1.93
N THR A 352 0.35 -0.93 -2.84
CA THR A 352 0.11 0.49 -3.13
C THR A 352 -0.64 1.25 -2.03
N GLY A 353 -1.36 0.55 -1.16
CA GLY A 353 -2.22 1.18 -0.14
C GLY A 353 -1.47 1.98 0.92
N PHE A 354 -0.30 1.50 1.35
CA PHE A 354 0.52 2.18 2.37
C PHE A 354 1.06 3.53 1.89
N PRO A 355 1.77 3.62 0.74
CA PRO A 355 2.30 4.90 0.28
C PRO A 355 1.19 5.90 -0.08
N LEU A 356 0.10 5.46 -0.73
CA LEU A 356 -1.04 6.33 -1.01
C LEU A 356 -1.63 6.94 0.28
N ASN A 357 -1.79 6.11 1.33
CA ASN A 357 -2.35 6.59 2.58
C ASN A 357 -1.44 7.60 3.28
N LEU A 358 -0.12 7.36 3.32
CA LEU A 358 0.82 8.26 3.96
C LEU A 358 1.00 9.58 3.18
N LEU A 359 1.00 9.53 1.84
CA LEU A 359 0.96 10.74 1.01
C LEU A 359 -0.29 11.59 1.30
N GLY A 360 -1.44 10.96 1.46
CA GLY A 360 -2.67 11.66 1.86
C GLY A 360 -2.56 12.28 3.25
N ILE A 361 -2.00 11.56 4.21
CA ILE A 361 -1.74 12.07 5.57
C ILE A 361 -0.83 13.29 5.53
N LEU A 362 0.27 13.25 4.80
CA LEU A 362 1.23 14.36 4.70
C LEU A 362 0.62 15.59 4.02
N ARG A 363 -0.20 15.41 2.98
CA ARG A 363 -0.93 16.52 2.34
C ARG A 363 -1.94 17.16 3.29
N LEU A 364 -2.67 16.34 4.04
CA LEU A 364 -3.63 16.86 5.03
C LEU A 364 -2.92 17.58 6.18
N ALA A 365 -1.80 17.03 6.64
CA ALA A 365 -0.97 17.66 7.65
C ALA A 365 -0.44 19.04 7.19
N ALA A 366 0.02 19.15 5.95
CA ALA A 366 0.46 20.42 5.36
C ALA A 366 -0.68 21.44 5.27
N ILE A 367 -1.92 21.02 5.03
CA ILE A 367 -3.09 21.92 5.09
C ILE A 367 -3.28 22.42 6.52
N TRP A 368 -3.16 21.57 7.52
CA TRP A 368 -3.38 21.92 8.94
C TRP A 368 -2.28 22.78 9.55
N GLU A 369 -1.07 22.80 8.98
CA GLU A 369 -0.02 23.76 9.34
C GLU A 369 -0.47 25.22 9.15
N HIS A 370 -1.42 25.47 8.24
CA HIS A 370 -2.02 26.78 7.99
C HIS A 370 -3.30 27.04 8.79
N GLY A 371 -3.74 26.09 9.62
CA GLY A 371 -4.93 26.19 10.46
C GLY A 371 -6.18 25.56 9.86
N LEU A 372 -7.30 25.66 10.62
CA LEU A 372 -8.60 25.09 10.26
C LEU A 372 -9.62 26.17 9.87
N GLU A 373 -9.20 27.36 9.49
CA GLU A 373 -10.11 28.49 9.22
C GLU A 373 -10.42 28.64 7.72
N GLU A 374 -11.67 28.95 7.43
CA GLU A 374 -12.15 29.27 6.09
C GLU A 374 -11.72 30.69 5.65
N PRO A 375 -11.62 30.99 4.34
CA PRO A 375 -12.02 30.13 3.21
C PRO A 375 -10.89 29.24 2.66
N SER A 376 -9.66 29.37 3.12
CA SER A 376 -8.48 28.66 2.57
C SER A 376 -8.59 27.14 2.75
N LEU A 377 -9.19 26.70 3.85
CA LEU A 377 -9.38 25.28 4.15
C LEU A 377 -10.19 24.55 3.06
N SER A 378 -11.33 25.10 2.66
CA SER A 378 -12.21 24.48 1.65
C SER A 378 -11.50 24.31 0.31
N HIS A 379 -10.75 25.33 -0.14
CA HIS A 379 -9.97 25.26 -1.37
C HIS A 379 -8.86 24.18 -1.28
N ALA A 380 -8.13 24.16 -0.17
CA ALA A 380 -7.06 23.18 0.05
C ALA A 380 -7.57 21.74 0.12
N LEU A 381 -8.74 21.52 0.76
CA LEU A 381 -9.39 20.20 0.77
C LEU A 381 -9.85 19.76 -0.62
N THR A 382 -10.33 20.67 -1.45
CA THR A 382 -10.68 20.38 -2.85
C THR A 382 -9.44 19.92 -3.63
N ALA A 383 -8.34 20.64 -3.52
CA ALA A 383 -7.07 20.24 -4.15
C ALA A 383 -6.53 18.90 -3.62
N TYR A 384 -6.65 18.65 -2.31
CA TYR A 384 -6.36 17.33 -1.72
C TYR A 384 -7.17 16.22 -2.38
N ALA A 385 -8.49 16.42 -2.52
CA ALA A 385 -9.39 15.42 -3.10
C ALA A 385 -9.04 15.11 -4.56
N GLU A 386 -8.77 16.15 -5.37
CA GLU A 386 -8.38 16.00 -6.78
C GLU A 386 -7.12 15.15 -6.93
N VAL A 387 -6.09 15.45 -6.14
CA VAL A 387 -4.82 14.71 -6.17
C VAL A 387 -5.01 13.27 -5.73
N ALA A 388 -5.62 13.06 -4.57
CA ALA A 388 -5.75 11.73 -3.99
C ALA A 388 -6.64 10.81 -4.84
N LEU A 389 -7.68 11.34 -5.46
CA LEU A 389 -8.54 10.59 -6.38
C LEU A 389 -7.84 10.28 -7.71
N ALA A 390 -7.06 11.21 -8.28
CA ALA A 390 -6.31 10.99 -9.51
C ALA A 390 -5.27 9.86 -9.32
N GLU A 391 -4.50 9.90 -8.23
CA GLU A 391 -3.55 8.85 -7.88
C GLU A 391 -4.23 7.48 -7.69
N ALA A 392 -5.39 7.44 -7.01
CA ALA A 392 -6.15 6.21 -6.84
C ALA A 392 -6.71 5.68 -8.17
N ASP A 393 -7.26 6.55 -9.02
CA ASP A 393 -7.81 6.19 -10.33
C ASP A 393 -6.72 5.64 -11.27
N PHE A 394 -5.54 6.29 -11.32
CA PHE A 394 -4.42 5.78 -12.12
C PHE A 394 -3.87 4.46 -11.57
N THR A 395 -3.69 4.35 -10.25
CA THR A 395 -3.23 3.12 -9.61
C THR A 395 -4.19 1.96 -9.91
N ALA A 396 -5.49 2.18 -9.83
CA ALA A 396 -6.49 1.17 -10.17
C ALA A 396 -6.41 0.75 -11.63
N ARG A 397 -6.31 1.71 -12.57
CA ARG A 397 -6.15 1.44 -14.01
C ARG A 397 -4.90 0.61 -14.29
N TYR A 398 -3.77 0.96 -13.65
CA TYR A 398 -2.51 0.23 -13.76
C TYR A 398 -2.65 -1.22 -13.24
N VAL A 399 -3.19 -1.39 -12.03
CA VAL A 399 -3.36 -2.72 -11.43
C VAL A 399 -4.34 -3.58 -12.23
N ALA A 400 -5.40 -2.99 -12.79
CA ALA A 400 -6.34 -3.71 -13.68
C ALA A 400 -5.64 -4.27 -14.93
N ALA A 401 -4.74 -3.49 -15.55
CA ALA A 401 -3.95 -3.94 -16.69
C ALA A 401 -2.99 -5.08 -16.31
N CYS A 402 -2.30 -4.97 -15.16
CA CYS A 402 -1.44 -6.03 -14.64
C CYS A 402 -2.23 -7.31 -14.32
N ARG A 403 -3.42 -7.20 -13.72
CA ARG A 403 -4.29 -8.36 -13.52
C ARG A 403 -4.68 -9.04 -14.83
N LYS A 404 -5.05 -8.26 -15.84
CA LYS A 404 -5.35 -8.80 -17.19
C LYS A 404 -4.14 -9.53 -17.80
N ALA A 405 -2.93 -9.05 -17.51
CA ALA A 405 -1.69 -9.64 -17.98
C ALA A 405 -1.28 -10.93 -17.25
N MET A 406 -1.86 -11.29 -16.09
CA MET A 406 -1.49 -12.49 -15.33
C MET A 406 -1.64 -13.79 -16.13
N ARG A 407 -2.49 -13.84 -17.14
CA ARG A 407 -2.63 -14.98 -18.05
C ARG A 407 -1.45 -15.18 -19.01
N CYS A 408 -0.51 -14.21 -19.06
CA CYS A 408 0.72 -14.28 -19.86
C CYS A 408 1.85 -13.61 -19.08
N PHE A 409 2.61 -14.41 -18.35
CA PHE A 409 3.60 -13.93 -17.41
C PHE A 409 4.66 -12.99 -18.01
N PRO A 410 5.18 -13.19 -19.24
CA PRO A 410 6.10 -12.22 -19.85
C PRO A 410 5.49 -10.83 -20.01
N VAL A 411 4.19 -10.72 -20.36
CA VAL A 411 3.48 -9.45 -20.47
C VAL A 411 3.28 -8.82 -19.08
N PHE A 412 2.95 -9.63 -18.07
CA PHE A 412 2.86 -9.17 -16.68
C PHE A 412 4.20 -8.65 -16.17
N ALA A 413 5.29 -9.40 -16.39
CA ALA A 413 6.64 -9.00 -15.98
C ALA A 413 7.05 -7.68 -16.62
N ALA A 414 6.81 -7.52 -17.93
CA ALA A 414 7.07 -6.26 -18.63
C ALA A 414 6.25 -5.10 -18.05
N LEU A 415 4.93 -5.25 -17.87
CA LEU A 415 4.09 -4.19 -17.28
C LEU A 415 4.53 -3.81 -15.87
N SER A 416 5.00 -4.77 -15.07
CA SER A 416 5.48 -4.51 -13.71
C SER A 416 6.62 -3.49 -13.66
N MET A 417 7.39 -3.35 -14.75
CA MET A 417 8.51 -2.41 -14.83
C MET A 417 8.07 -0.95 -14.73
N PHE A 418 6.83 -0.60 -15.10
CA PHE A 418 6.30 0.75 -14.85
C PHE A 418 6.27 1.08 -13.35
N TYR A 419 5.76 0.15 -12.54
CA TYR A 419 5.73 0.34 -11.09
C TYR A 419 7.13 0.48 -10.52
N PHE A 420 8.04 -0.42 -10.87
CA PHE A 420 9.38 -0.43 -10.32
C PHE A 420 10.21 0.77 -10.77
N ALA A 421 10.06 1.22 -12.02
CA ALA A 421 10.72 2.42 -12.52
C ALA A 421 10.21 3.68 -11.79
N ALA A 422 8.89 3.85 -11.68
CA ALA A 422 8.30 4.99 -10.99
C ALA A 422 8.63 5.00 -9.49
N ALA A 423 8.60 3.83 -8.82
CA ALA A 423 8.89 3.71 -7.40
C ALA A 423 10.36 4.01 -7.10
N SER A 424 11.31 3.39 -7.82
CA SER A 424 12.75 3.62 -7.62
C SER A 424 13.15 5.06 -7.94
N PHE A 425 12.62 5.64 -9.02
CA PHE A 425 12.85 7.03 -9.38
C PHE A 425 12.33 7.99 -8.29
N SER A 426 11.10 7.78 -7.81
CA SER A 426 10.49 8.61 -6.78
C SER A 426 11.24 8.53 -5.46
N GLU A 427 11.68 7.34 -5.08
CA GLU A 427 12.49 7.13 -3.89
C GLU A 427 13.83 7.86 -4.01
N MET A 428 14.58 7.64 -5.09
CA MET A 428 15.89 8.28 -5.28
C MET A 428 15.81 9.80 -5.40
N ALA A 429 14.79 10.33 -6.09
CA ALA A 429 14.56 11.77 -6.16
C ALA A 429 14.38 12.39 -4.76
N ARG A 430 13.64 11.74 -3.86
CA ARG A 430 13.46 12.20 -2.49
C ARG A 430 14.72 12.05 -1.65
N ARG A 431 15.42 10.92 -1.72
CA ARG A 431 16.70 10.69 -1.03
C ARG A 431 17.78 11.70 -1.42
N LEU A 432 17.72 12.22 -2.64
CA LEU A 432 18.60 13.25 -3.16
C LEU A 432 18.06 14.68 -2.97
N HIS A 433 17.02 14.85 -2.13
CA HIS A 433 16.37 16.14 -1.85
C HIS A 433 15.80 16.86 -3.09
N CYS A 434 15.37 16.09 -4.10
CA CYS A 434 14.72 16.56 -5.31
C CYS A 434 13.27 16.08 -5.45
N PRO A 435 12.39 16.21 -4.42
CA PRO A 435 11.03 15.66 -4.44
C PRO A 435 10.16 16.27 -5.55
N HIS A 436 10.55 17.44 -6.10
CA HIS A 436 9.86 18.08 -7.21
C HIS A 436 9.92 17.29 -8.52
N LEU A 437 10.83 16.30 -8.64
CA LEU A 437 10.90 15.40 -9.79
C LEU A 437 9.87 14.27 -9.75
N ALA A 438 9.26 14.03 -8.57
CA ALA A 438 8.28 12.96 -8.32
C ALA A 438 7.18 13.45 -7.37
N THR A 439 6.31 14.34 -7.86
CA THR A 439 5.28 15.03 -7.06
C THR A 439 4.05 14.18 -6.81
N ARG A 440 3.80 13.19 -7.68
CA ARG A 440 2.63 12.30 -7.64
C ARG A 440 3.04 10.84 -7.52
N TYR A 441 2.17 10.07 -6.91
CA TYR A 441 2.36 8.63 -6.82
C TYR A 441 2.41 7.99 -8.21
N LEU A 442 3.37 7.09 -8.43
CA LEU A 442 3.66 6.48 -9.73
C LEU A 442 3.94 7.47 -10.87
N ALA A 443 4.30 8.71 -10.55
CA ALA A 443 4.60 9.77 -11.51
C ALA A 443 3.48 9.99 -12.57
N GLU A 444 2.21 9.86 -12.15
CA GLU A 444 1.03 9.91 -13.04
C GLU A 444 0.81 11.30 -13.68
N ASP A 445 1.44 12.33 -13.15
CA ASP A 445 1.45 13.70 -13.71
C ASP A 445 2.47 13.91 -14.84
N ARG A 446 3.36 12.94 -15.08
CA ARG A 446 4.37 13.02 -16.13
C ARG A 446 3.78 12.65 -17.49
N LYS A 447 3.67 13.64 -18.36
CA LYS A 447 3.08 13.49 -19.71
C LYS A 447 3.82 12.47 -20.59
N ASP A 448 5.15 12.40 -20.48
CA ASP A 448 5.99 11.47 -21.24
C ASP A 448 5.70 10.02 -20.83
N LEU A 449 5.67 9.75 -19.52
CA LEU A 449 5.33 8.42 -18.98
C LEU A 449 3.90 8.03 -19.36
N MET A 450 2.95 8.94 -19.21
CA MET A 450 1.54 8.67 -19.52
C MET A 450 1.28 8.43 -21.01
N ALA A 451 2.03 9.06 -21.91
CA ALA A 451 1.98 8.77 -23.35
C ALA A 451 2.53 7.36 -23.64
N GLY A 452 3.64 6.98 -23.00
CA GLY A 452 4.19 5.61 -23.07
C GLY A 452 3.21 4.57 -22.52
N TRP A 453 2.62 4.85 -21.37
CA TRP A 453 1.59 3.99 -20.78
C TRP A 453 0.41 3.77 -21.72
N ALA A 454 -0.16 4.84 -22.27
CA ALA A 454 -1.31 4.76 -23.19
C ALA A 454 -0.99 3.91 -24.43
N ARG A 455 0.25 3.97 -24.95
CA ARG A 455 0.71 3.11 -26.05
C ARG A 455 0.73 1.64 -25.63
N CYS A 456 1.33 1.31 -24.48
CA CYS A 456 1.41 -0.07 -23.98
C CYS A 456 0.02 -0.63 -23.67
N GLU A 457 -0.86 0.17 -23.07
CA GLU A 457 -2.24 -0.23 -22.79
C GLU A 457 -3.04 -0.52 -24.08
N ALA A 458 -2.84 0.26 -25.13
CA ALA A 458 -3.48 0.01 -26.44
C ALA A 458 -2.98 -1.29 -27.12
N MET A 459 -1.74 -1.72 -26.83
CA MET A 459 -1.17 -2.96 -27.34
C MET A 459 -1.59 -4.20 -26.53
N LEU A 460 -2.06 -4.00 -25.30
CA LEU A 460 -2.23 -5.08 -24.32
C LEU A 460 -3.16 -6.19 -24.79
N ASP A 461 -4.32 -5.85 -25.34
CA ASP A 461 -5.29 -6.86 -25.77
C ASP A 461 -4.74 -7.71 -26.92
N ALA A 462 -4.13 -7.09 -27.91
CA ALA A 462 -3.58 -7.78 -29.07
C ALA A 462 -2.43 -8.75 -28.68
N VAL A 463 -1.52 -8.34 -27.78
CA VAL A 463 -0.42 -9.22 -27.33
C VAL A 463 -0.94 -10.37 -26.47
N LEU A 464 -2.00 -10.16 -25.68
CA LEU A 464 -2.61 -11.20 -24.87
C LEU A 464 -3.46 -12.20 -25.67
N GLU A 465 -4.03 -11.78 -26.81
CA GLU A 465 -4.77 -12.66 -27.71
C GLU A 465 -3.83 -13.53 -28.54
N GLN A 466 -2.66 -13.01 -28.93
CA GLN A 466 -1.69 -13.72 -29.75
C GLN A 466 -0.25 -13.55 -29.22
N PRO A 467 0.10 -14.18 -28.09
CA PRO A 467 1.40 -14.01 -27.40
C PRO A 467 2.53 -14.78 -28.11
N ASN A 468 2.80 -14.45 -29.38
CA ASN A 468 3.94 -15.01 -30.10
C ASN A 468 5.23 -14.22 -29.78
N PRO A 469 6.43 -14.80 -30.02
CA PRO A 469 7.70 -14.17 -29.66
C PRO A 469 7.89 -12.74 -30.22
N ALA A 470 7.43 -12.46 -31.43
CA ALA A 470 7.54 -11.12 -32.02
C ALA A 470 6.64 -10.11 -31.34
N ALA A 471 5.39 -10.47 -31.01
CA ALA A 471 4.46 -9.62 -30.29
C ALA A 471 4.95 -9.34 -28.86
N LEU A 472 5.47 -10.35 -28.17
CA LEU A 472 6.06 -10.22 -26.83
C LEU A 472 7.27 -9.27 -26.85
N SER A 473 8.23 -9.49 -27.77
CA SER A 473 9.40 -8.62 -27.91
C SER A 473 9.02 -7.16 -28.25
N CYS A 474 8.04 -6.97 -29.11
CA CYS A 474 7.54 -5.63 -29.45
C CYS A 474 6.91 -4.95 -28.24
N PHE A 475 6.16 -5.67 -27.41
CA PHE A 475 5.55 -5.16 -26.20
C PHE A 475 6.59 -4.81 -25.13
N GLU A 476 7.56 -5.70 -24.88
CA GLU A 476 8.68 -5.46 -23.96
C GLU A 476 9.48 -4.22 -24.35
N GLN A 477 9.77 -4.06 -25.65
CA GLN A 477 10.44 -2.87 -26.16
C GLN A 477 9.61 -1.59 -25.92
N ALA A 478 8.29 -1.65 -26.18
CA ALA A 478 7.40 -0.51 -25.94
C ALA A 478 7.38 -0.09 -24.46
N VAL A 479 7.41 -1.05 -23.55
CA VAL A 479 7.53 -0.78 -22.10
C VAL A 479 8.88 -0.16 -21.78
N ALA A 480 9.99 -0.74 -22.26
CA ALA A 480 11.33 -0.22 -22.02
C ALA A 480 11.49 1.24 -22.47
N GLU A 481 10.97 1.56 -23.67
CA GLU A 481 10.96 2.94 -24.17
C GLU A 481 10.09 3.88 -23.32
N ALA A 482 8.94 3.40 -22.85
CA ALA A 482 8.02 4.21 -22.05
C ALA A 482 8.58 4.60 -20.69
N ILE A 483 9.35 3.70 -20.05
CA ILE A 483 9.94 3.95 -18.71
C ILE A 483 11.34 4.58 -18.79
N GLU A 484 11.95 4.71 -19.96
CA GLU A 484 13.37 5.06 -20.14
C GLU A 484 13.79 6.26 -19.28
N ARG A 485 12.99 7.32 -19.23
CA ARG A 485 13.31 8.55 -18.48
C ARG A 485 13.24 8.40 -16.95
N LEU A 486 12.64 7.33 -16.44
CA LEU A 486 12.56 7.01 -15.01
C LEU A 486 13.40 5.79 -14.65
N ASN A 487 13.87 5.05 -15.63
CA ASN A 487 14.61 3.81 -15.40
C ASN A 487 16.04 4.11 -14.93
N ILE A 488 16.21 4.16 -13.60
CA ILE A 488 17.52 4.34 -12.93
C ILE A 488 18.03 3.03 -12.31
N ALA A 489 17.23 1.94 -12.40
CA ALA A 489 17.53 0.66 -11.77
C ALA A 489 17.91 -0.44 -12.78
N GLY A 490 18.21 -0.07 -14.03
CA GLY A 490 18.58 -1.03 -15.09
C GLY A 490 17.49 -2.05 -15.37
N LEU A 491 16.22 -1.65 -15.30
CA LEU A 491 15.06 -2.50 -15.60
C LEU A 491 14.97 -2.77 -17.11
N CYS A 492 14.29 -3.83 -17.47
CA CYS A 492 14.17 -4.32 -18.86
C CYS A 492 15.48 -4.78 -19.50
N ASP A 493 16.55 -5.00 -18.71
CA ASP A 493 17.78 -5.58 -19.22
C ASP A 493 17.59 -7.10 -19.38
N PRO A 494 17.66 -7.65 -20.62
CA PRO A 494 17.45 -9.08 -20.86
C PRO A 494 18.54 -9.95 -20.23
N HIS A 495 19.74 -9.40 -19.94
CA HIS A 495 20.82 -10.15 -19.28
C HIS A 495 20.56 -10.40 -17.80
N LYS A 496 19.66 -9.63 -17.19
CA LYS A 496 19.25 -9.82 -15.78
C LYS A 496 18.25 -10.95 -15.58
N LEU A 497 17.69 -11.53 -16.63
CA LEU A 497 16.77 -12.67 -16.59
C LEU A 497 15.64 -12.51 -15.57
N ASN A 498 14.98 -11.35 -15.55
CA ASN A 498 13.96 -10.97 -14.56
C ASN A 498 14.43 -10.96 -13.09
N ARG A 499 15.74 -10.74 -12.85
CA ARG A 499 16.35 -10.69 -11.53
C ARG A 499 17.10 -9.38 -11.34
N TYR A 500 16.42 -8.46 -10.72
CA TYR A 500 16.89 -7.10 -10.52
C TYR A 500 17.33 -6.94 -9.07
N GLY A 501 18.64 -7.07 -8.81
CA GLY A 501 19.27 -6.69 -7.55
C GLY A 501 19.38 -5.16 -7.44
N VAL A 502 19.66 -4.66 -6.24
CA VAL A 502 20.09 -3.27 -6.10
C VAL A 502 21.50 -3.15 -6.66
N ASP A 503 21.65 -2.39 -7.73
CA ASP A 503 22.92 -2.10 -8.38
C ASP A 503 23.12 -0.56 -8.43
N PHE A 504 24.01 -0.06 -7.61
CA PHE A 504 24.30 1.37 -7.56
C PHE A 504 25.00 1.89 -8.82
N GLU A 505 25.67 1.03 -9.61
CA GLU A 505 26.21 1.45 -10.89
C GLU A 505 25.10 1.72 -11.92
N ASP A 506 23.95 1.03 -11.84
CA ASP A 506 22.76 1.41 -12.63
C ASP A 506 22.25 2.79 -12.26
N VAL A 507 22.17 3.10 -10.95
CA VAL A 507 21.76 4.41 -10.47
C VAL A 507 22.74 5.52 -10.92
N ILE A 508 24.03 5.23 -10.87
CA ILE A 508 25.09 6.17 -11.33
C ILE A 508 24.99 6.40 -12.84
N ARG A 509 24.74 5.34 -13.64
CA ARG A 509 24.49 5.49 -15.09
C ARG A 509 23.23 6.31 -15.38
N GLY A 510 22.21 6.20 -14.53
CA GLY A 510 20.97 6.94 -14.63
C GLY A 510 20.97 8.34 -14.01
N ALA A 511 22.10 8.81 -13.47
CA ALA A 511 22.20 10.04 -12.67
C ALA A 511 21.62 11.28 -13.36
N GLU A 512 21.85 11.43 -14.66
CA GLU A 512 21.36 12.58 -15.45
C GLU A 512 19.81 12.67 -15.45
N LYS A 513 19.13 11.54 -15.32
CA LYS A 513 17.66 11.48 -15.21
C LYS A 513 17.14 12.17 -13.94
N LEU A 514 18.00 12.23 -12.91
CA LEU A 514 17.76 12.90 -11.62
C LEU A 514 18.42 14.30 -11.55
N GLY A 515 19.06 14.75 -12.63
CA GLY A 515 19.73 16.06 -12.69
C GLY A 515 21.14 16.08 -12.09
N PHE A 516 21.77 14.92 -11.90
CA PHE A 516 23.13 14.78 -11.34
C PHE A 516 24.13 14.32 -12.41
N THR A 517 25.41 14.65 -12.21
CA THR A 517 26.47 13.97 -12.96
C THR A 517 26.76 12.60 -12.33
N PRO A 518 27.31 11.62 -13.08
CA PRO A 518 27.71 10.32 -12.52
C PRO A 518 28.68 10.44 -11.33
N GLU A 519 29.60 11.43 -11.34
CA GLU A 519 30.55 11.68 -10.25
C GLU A 519 29.83 12.17 -8.99
N ALA A 520 28.93 13.14 -9.14
CA ALA A 520 28.16 13.67 -8.02
C ALA A 520 27.24 12.57 -7.42
N MET A 521 26.64 11.75 -8.25
CA MET A 521 25.82 10.61 -7.81
C MET A 521 26.66 9.60 -7.02
N ARG A 522 27.85 9.24 -7.53
CA ARG A 522 28.76 8.32 -6.84
C ARG A 522 29.16 8.84 -5.46
N GLU A 523 29.44 10.13 -5.33
CA GLU A 523 29.78 10.73 -4.03
C GLU A 523 28.58 10.73 -3.07
N SER A 524 27.39 11.05 -3.56
CA SER A 524 26.16 11.00 -2.76
C SER A 524 25.87 9.59 -2.23
N ILE A 525 26.03 8.56 -3.05
CA ILE A 525 25.83 7.15 -2.65
C ILE A 525 26.85 6.71 -1.60
N LYS A 526 28.13 7.07 -1.75
CA LYS A 526 29.19 6.69 -0.79
C LYS A 526 28.94 7.18 0.64
N THR A 527 28.29 8.33 0.78
CA THR A 527 28.03 8.94 2.09
C THR A 527 26.66 8.64 2.64
N ALA A 528 25.79 8.01 1.84
CA ALA A 528 24.39 7.77 2.20
C ALA A 528 24.22 6.61 3.18
N PRO A 529 23.57 6.80 4.34
CA PRO A 529 23.29 5.70 5.29
C PRO A 529 22.50 4.54 4.67
N TRP A 530 21.59 4.84 3.76
CA TRP A 530 20.73 3.87 3.08
C TRP A 530 21.46 3.01 2.04
N ALA A 531 22.68 3.38 1.66
CA ALA A 531 23.54 2.63 0.74
C ALA A 531 24.64 1.84 1.47
N GLN A 532 24.83 2.08 2.77
CA GLN A 532 25.86 1.40 3.56
C GLN A 532 25.37 0.02 4.00
N GLY A 533 26.09 -1.00 3.62
CA GLY A 533 25.78 -2.41 3.91
C GLY A 533 25.66 -3.28 2.68
N SER A 534 26.02 -2.76 1.53
CA SER A 534 26.19 -3.52 0.28
C SER A 534 27.63 -4.02 0.14
#